data_112852e345d425fb110f925b34eec85a
#
_entry.id   112852e345d425fb110f925b34eec85a
#
_cell.length_a   1.000
_cell.length_b   1.000
_cell.length_c   1.000
_cell.angle_alpha   90.00
_cell.angle_beta   90.00
_cell.angle_gamma   90.00
#
_symmetry.space_group_name_H-M   'P 1'
#
loop_
_entity.id
_entity.type
_entity.pdbx_description
1 polymer ?
#
loop_
_entity_poly.entity_id
_entity_poly.type
_entity_poly.pdbx_seq_one_letter_code
_entity_poly.pdbx_strand_id
1 'polypeptide(L)'
;MIVFVPYHHLKALQTSYRKLVSELEKRLKTTVLIVASRTIESRWIKLRKSQKRPNSRTLSAVYDAILDDLLLPSIIIGKNTRVRLDGTSFTKIVLDRSDQPFLEDRVNAIRAAYKKLTTRDIEISFSQDNTYYTIPQAK
;
A
#
# COMPACT_ATOMS: atom_id res chain seq x y z
N MET A 1 -0.79 11.86 -9.14
CA MET A 1 -2.18 11.48 -9.53
C MET A 1 -2.52 10.10 -8.99
N ILE A 2 -3.76 9.87 -8.48
CA ILE A 2 -4.19 8.53 -8.01
C ILE A 2 -5.20 7.99 -9.02
N VAL A 3 -4.96 6.77 -9.50
CA VAL A 3 -5.83 6.04 -10.45
C VAL A 3 -6.50 4.89 -9.72
N PHE A 4 -7.83 4.87 -9.70
CA PHE A 4 -8.59 3.77 -9.11
C PHE A 4 -8.92 2.72 -10.17
N VAL A 5 -8.59 1.47 -9.87
CA VAL A 5 -8.81 0.33 -10.77
C VAL A 5 -9.73 -0.69 -10.10
N PRO A 6 -10.64 -1.34 -10.84
CA PRO A 6 -11.44 -2.45 -10.30
C PRO A 6 -10.55 -3.56 -9.73
N TYR A 7 -10.95 -4.12 -8.58
CA TYR A 7 -10.15 -5.10 -7.82
C TYR A 7 -9.72 -6.33 -8.66
N HIS A 8 -10.58 -6.83 -9.56
CA HIS A 8 -10.27 -8.03 -10.36
C HIS A 8 -9.17 -7.82 -11.38
N HIS A 9 -8.90 -6.58 -11.80
CA HIS A 9 -7.81 -6.27 -12.73
C HIS A 9 -6.46 -6.06 -12.05
N LEU A 10 -6.44 -5.91 -10.72
CA LEU A 10 -5.22 -5.60 -9.97
C LEU A 10 -4.12 -6.66 -10.16
N LYS A 11 -4.47 -7.96 -10.13
CA LYS A 11 -3.50 -9.05 -10.31
C LYS A 11 -2.83 -9.02 -11.68
N ALA A 12 -3.58 -8.73 -12.74
CA ALA A 12 -3.02 -8.59 -14.08
C ALA A 12 -2.09 -7.36 -14.19
N LEU A 13 -2.44 -6.28 -13.49
CA LEU A 13 -1.62 -5.07 -13.43
C LEU A 13 -0.31 -5.27 -12.69
N GLN A 14 -0.28 -6.09 -11.63
CA GLN A 14 0.92 -6.34 -10.84
C GLN A 14 2.07 -6.88 -11.70
N THR A 15 1.79 -7.75 -12.68
CA THR A 15 2.80 -8.33 -13.57
C THR A 15 3.48 -7.27 -14.45
N SER A 16 2.75 -6.26 -14.90
CA SER A 16 3.24 -5.22 -15.81
C SER A 16 3.36 -3.84 -15.16
N TYR A 17 3.28 -3.77 -13.82
CA TYR A 17 3.17 -2.54 -13.06
C TYR A 17 4.24 -1.49 -13.41
N ARG A 18 5.51 -1.88 -13.38
CA ARG A 18 6.65 -0.96 -13.63
C ARG A 18 6.58 -0.34 -15.02
N LYS A 19 6.30 -1.16 -16.05
CA LYS A 19 6.20 -0.70 -17.45
C LYS A 19 5.01 0.27 -17.61
N LEU A 20 3.86 -0.12 -17.10
CA LEU A 20 2.63 0.64 -17.22
C LEU A 20 2.74 2.01 -16.52
N VAL A 21 3.27 2.03 -15.29
CA VAL A 21 3.45 3.28 -14.54
C VAL A 21 4.45 4.19 -15.24
N SER A 22 5.58 3.67 -15.75
CA SER A 22 6.57 4.48 -16.47
C SER A 22 6.01 5.12 -17.74
N GLU A 23 5.16 4.40 -18.50
CA GLU A 23 4.50 4.94 -19.68
C GLU A 23 3.46 6.02 -19.34
N LEU A 24 2.66 5.78 -18.29
CA LEU A 24 1.69 6.76 -17.83
C LEU A 24 2.37 8.05 -17.34
N GLU A 25 3.46 7.93 -16.59
CA GLU A 25 4.20 9.09 -16.10
C GLU A 25 4.86 9.89 -17.22
N LYS A 26 5.40 9.21 -18.25
CA LYS A 26 5.92 9.88 -19.44
C LYS A 26 4.85 10.70 -20.18
N ARG A 27 3.62 10.17 -20.27
CA ARG A 27 2.50 10.85 -20.93
C ARG A 27 1.92 11.97 -20.10
N LEU A 28 1.75 11.74 -18.80
CA LEU A 28 1.06 12.68 -17.89
C LEU A 28 2.01 13.68 -17.23
N LYS A 29 3.32 13.45 -17.28
CA LYS A 29 4.37 14.26 -16.62
C LYS A 29 4.12 14.46 -15.12
N THR A 30 3.47 13.51 -14.47
CA THR A 30 3.14 13.52 -13.04
C THR A 30 3.32 12.13 -12.45
N THR A 31 3.67 12.04 -11.17
CA THR A 31 3.74 10.77 -10.46
C THR A 31 2.37 10.09 -10.43
N VAL A 32 2.30 8.83 -10.88
CA VAL A 32 1.07 8.04 -10.96
C VAL A 32 1.10 6.94 -9.92
N LEU A 33 0.05 6.87 -9.09
CA LEU A 33 -0.16 5.83 -8.10
C LEU A 33 -1.44 5.07 -8.44
N ILE A 34 -1.39 3.75 -8.44
CA ILE A 34 -2.53 2.88 -8.78
C ILE A 34 -3.05 2.23 -7.51
N VAL A 35 -4.35 2.35 -7.27
CA VAL A 35 -5.02 1.79 -6.09
C VAL A 35 -6.26 1.04 -6.54
N ALA A 36 -6.51 -0.14 -5.98
CA ALA A 36 -7.74 -0.87 -6.27
C ALA A 36 -8.93 -0.21 -5.57
N SER A 37 -10.04 -0.10 -6.31
CA SER A 37 -11.31 0.36 -5.75
C SER A 37 -11.86 -0.71 -4.80
N ARG A 38 -12.01 -0.36 -3.53
CA ARG A 38 -12.55 -1.23 -2.47
C ARG A 38 -13.69 -0.54 -1.74
N THR A 39 -14.66 -1.34 -1.30
CA THR A 39 -15.79 -0.85 -0.50
C THR A 39 -15.58 -1.17 0.97
N ILE A 40 -15.87 -0.20 1.83
CA ILE A 40 -15.83 -0.36 3.28
C ILE A 40 -17.27 -0.59 3.75
N GLU A 41 -17.50 -1.65 4.50
CA GLU A 41 -18.80 -1.92 5.10
C GLU A 41 -18.90 -1.42 6.53
N SER A 42 -20.03 -0.85 6.87
CA SER A 42 -20.29 -0.33 8.19
C SER A 42 -20.22 -1.42 9.26
N ARG A 43 -19.77 -1.06 10.47
CA ARG A 43 -19.80 -1.93 11.66
C ARG A 43 -21.21 -2.43 11.99
N TRP A 44 -22.23 -1.65 11.62
CA TRP A 44 -23.65 -1.90 11.94
C TRP A 44 -24.39 -2.74 10.92
N ILE A 45 -23.70 -3.37 9.97
CA ILE A 45 -24.33 -4.18 8.92
C ILE A 45 -25.12 -5.37 9.48
N LYS A 46 -24.65 -5.95 10.59
CA LYS A 46 -25.37 -7.04 11.29
C LYS A 46 -26.77 -6.64 11.74
N LEU A 47 -26.93 -5.41 12.20
CA LEU A 47 -28.23 -4.90 12.67
C LEU A 47 -29.20 -4.66 11.51
N ARG A 48 -28.69 -4.33 10.32
CA ARG A 48 -29.50 -3.98 9.16
C ARG A 48 -29.91 -5.17 8.31
N LYS A 49 -29.04 -6.19 8.18
CA LYS A 49 -29.23 -7.30 7.21
C LYS A 49 -28.99 -8.69 7.77
N SER A 50 -28.77 -8.86 9.07
CA SER A 50 -28.42 -10.16 9.71
C SER A 50 -27.24 -10.90 9.07
N GLN A 51 -26.44 -10.25 8.23
CA GLN A 51 -25.32 -10.84 7.52
C GLN A 51 -24.01 -10.61 8.27
N LYS A 52 -23.14 -11.61 8.22
CA LYS A 52 -21.78 -11.51 8.76
C LYS A 52 -20.95 -10.58 7.87
N ARG A 53 -20.36 -9.55 8.46
CA ARG A 53 -19.45 -8.63 7.75
C ARG A 53 -18.16 -9.37 7.36
N PRO A 54 -17.76 -9.40 6.07
CA PRO A 54 -16.48 -9.95 5.65
C PRO A 54 -15.31 -9.16 6.25
N ASN A 55 -14.25 -9.85 6.70
CA ASN A 55 -13.08 -9.20 7.26
C ASN A 55 -12.39 -8.26 6.25
N SER A 56 -12.36 -8.65 4.97
CA SER A 56 -11.75 -7.86 3.88
C SER A 56 -12.42 -6.51 3.61
N ARG A 57 -13.64 -6.30 4.12
CA ARG A 57 -14.39 -5.04 4.00
C ARG A 57 -14.41 -4.21 5.28
N THR A 58 -13.59 -4.58 6.27
CA THR A 58 -13.41 -3.78 7.47
C THR A 58 -12.52 -2.57 7.18
N LEU A 59 -12.68 -1.49 7.94
CA LEU A 59 -11.92 -0.25 7.77
C LEU A 59 -10.40 -0.51 7.82
N SER A 60 -9.93 -1.26 8.82
CA SER A 60 -8.51 -1.57 8.98
C SER A 60 -7.97 -2.41 7.83
N ALA A 61 -8.69 -3.47 7.42
CA ALA A 61 -8.27 -4.33 6.34
C ALA A 61 -8.23 -3.60 4.98
N VAL A 62 -9.18 -2.68 4.73
CA VAL A 62 -9.16 -1.86 3.52
C VAL A 62 -7.99 -0.87 3.55
N TYR A 63 -7.70 -0.25 4.69
CA TYR A 63 -6.56 0.67 4.81
C TYR A 63 -5.22 -0.03 4.63
N ASP A 64 -5.09 -1.25 5.17
CA ASP A 64 -3.90 -2.08 4.97
C ASP A 64 -3.75 -2.48 3.49
N ALA A 65 -4.84 -2.87 2.85
CA ALA A 65 -4.83 -3.21 1.43
C ALA A 65 -4.57 -2.01 0.49
N ILE A 66 -5.01 -0.79 0.85
CA ILE A 66 -4.64 0.44 0.14
C ILE A 66 -3.14 0.70 0.28
N LEU A 67 -2.58 0.44 1.46
CA LEU A 67 -1.15 0.58 1.68
C LEU A 67 -0.33 -0.36 0.81
N ASP A 68 -0.73 -1.64 0.76
CA ASP A 68 -0.09 -2.66 -0.09
C ASP A 68 -0.12 -2.26 -1.56
N ASP A 69 -1.25 -1.71 -2.05
CA ASP A 69 -1.38 -1.24 -3.43
C ASP A 69 -0.47 -0.04 -3.73
N LEU A 70 -0.36 0.92 -2.80
CA LEU A 70 0.48 2.11 -2.98
C LEU A 70 1.98 1.79 -3.00
N LEU A 71 2.38 0.72 -2.31
CA LEU A 71 3.77 0.28 -2.21
C LEU A 71 4.19 -0.67 -3.33
N LEU A 72 3.27 -1.05 -4.22
CA LEU A 72 3.63 -1.86 -5.40
C LEU A 72 4.74 -1.18 -6.21
N PRO A 73 5.76 -1.92 -6.68
CA PRO A 73 5.92 -3.37 -6.69
C PRO A 73 6.63 -3.95 -5.46
N SER A 74 6.94 -3.15 -4.46
CA SER A 74 7.68 -3.59 -3.27
C SER A 74 6.82 -4.37 -2.29
N ILE A 75 7.48 -5.20 -1.49
CA ILE A 75 6.87 -6.01 -0.44
C ILE A 75 7.18 -5.39 0.92
N ILE A 76 6.20 -5.36 1.80
CA ILE A 76 6.37 -4.91 3.19
C ILE A 76 7.09 -6.01 3.97
N ILE A 77 8.31 -5.71 4.46
CA ILE A 77 9.07 -6.60 5.35
C ILE A 77 8.61 -6.45 6.79
N GLY A 78 8.40 -5.20 7.20
CA GLY A 78 8.00 -4.90 8.57
C GLY A 78 7.01 -3.75 8.65
N LYS A 79 6.06 -3.85 9.57
CA LYS A 79 5.04 -2.84 9.83
C LYS A 79 4.88 -2.64 11.33
N ASN A 80 5.24 -1.47 11.81
CA ASN A 80 5.17 -1.10 13.22
C ASN A 80 4.29 0.13 13.40
N THR A 81 3.22 0.00 14.18
CA THR A 81 2.38 1.15 14.54
C THR A 81 2.83 1.70 15.89
N ARG A 82 3.16 2.98 15.94
CA ARG A 82 3.54 3.69 17.16
C ARG A 82 2.45 4.69 17.51
N VAL A 83 2.07 4.70 18.76
CA VAL A 83 1.12 5.67 19.33
C VAL A 83 1.91 6.61 20.23
N ARG A 84 1.76 7.91 20.01
CA ARG A 84 2.34 8.94 20.87
C ARG A 84 1.45 9.18 22.08
N LEU A 85 2.00 9.81 23.09
CA LEU A 85 1.24 10.20 24.30
C LEU A 85 0.05 11.12 23.99
N ASP A 86 0.15 11.92 22.95
CA ASP A 86 -0.91 12.80 22.44
C ASP A 86 -2.07 12.05 21.75
N GLY A 87 -2.03 10.71 21.71
CA GLY A 87 -3.03 9.89 21.02
C GLY A 87 -2.84 9.82 19.50
N THR A 88 -1.89 10.55 18.92
CA THR A 88 -1.57 10.46 17.49
C THR A 88 -0.84 9.15 17.18
N SER A 89 -1.27 8.45 16.15
CA SER A 89 -0.63 7.21 15.71
C SER A 89 0.01 7.39 14.33
N PHE A 90 1.20 6.84 14.16
CA PHE A 90 1.84 6.72 12.85
C PHE A 90 2.36 5.31 12.65
N THR A 91 2.36 4.87 11.40
CA THR A 91 2.82 3.53 11.03
C THR A 91 4.18 3.63 10.35
N LYS A 92 5.20 3.00 10.94
CA LYS A 92 6.51 2.83 10.31
C LYS A 92 6.51 1.55 9.48
N ILE A 93 6.88 1.68 8.21
CA ILE A 93 6.92 0.59 7.23
C ILE A 93 8.37 0.40 6.81
N VAL A 94 8.80 -0.85 6.79
CA VAL A 94 10.12 -1.24 6.30
C VAL A 94 9.93 -2.00 4.99
N LEU A 95 10.54 -1.50 3.92
CA LEU A 95 10.50 -2.07 2.58
C LEU A 95 11.83 -2.74 2.22
N ASP A 96 11.80 -3.56 1.19
CA ASP A 96 12.99 -4.17 0.65
C ASP A 96 13.88 -3.11 -0.03
N ARG A 97 15.19 -3.26 0.15
CA ARG A 97 16.22 -2.38 -0.45
C ARG A 97 16.27 -2.52 -1.96
N SER A 98 15.96 -3.69 -2.51
CA SER A 98 15.99 -3.95 -3.96
C SER A 98 15.08 -2.99 -4.75
N ASP A 99 13.98 -2.55 -4.15
CA ASP A 99 13.01 -1.65 -4.78
C ASP A 99 13.24 -0.16 -4.45
N GLN A 100 14.26 0.15 -3.65
CA GLN A 100 14.59 1.51 -3.24
C GLN A 100 14.72 2.47 -4.44
N PRO A 101 15.49 2.18 -5.51
CA PRO A 101 15.68 3.13 -6.61
C PRO A 101 14.38 3.48 -7.36
N PHE A 102 13.38 2.60 -7.30
CA PHE A 102 12.09 2.85 -7.93
C PHE A 102 11.13 3.66 -7.03
N LEU A 103 11.22 3.46 -5.72
CA LEU A 103 10.27 4.05 -4.77
C LEU A 103 10.76 5.35 -4.13
N GLU A 104 12.07 5.60 -4.08
CA GLU A 104 12.66 6.72 -3.36
C GLU A 104 12.07 8.06 -3.79
N ASP A 105 11.97 8.31 -5.09
CA ASP A 105 11.38 9.53 -5.64
C ASP A 105 9.88 9.65 -5.36
N ARG A 106 9.21 8.52 -5.08
CA ARG A 106 7.76 8.43 -4.90
C ARG A 106 7.32 8.45 -3.44
N VAL A 107 8.23 8.29 -2.48
CA VAL A 107 7.93 8.21 -1.04
C VAL A 107 7.04 9.36 -0.58
N ASN A 108 7.36 10.59 -0.97
CA ASN A 108 6.58 11.76 -0.58
C ASN A 108 5.16 11.75 -1.18
N ALA A 109 5.05 11.32 -2.44
CA ALA A 109 3.75 11.19 -3.11
C ALA A 109 2.89 10.08 -2.47
N ILE A 110 3.51 8.95 -2.09
CA ILE A 110 2.84 7.84 -1.40
C ILE A 110 2.34 8.28 -0.01
N ARG A 111 3.18 8.97 0.76
CA ARG A 111 2.77 9.51 2.08
C ARG A 111 1.58 10.45 1.95
N ALA A 112 1.64 11.40 1.03
CA ALA A 112 0.55 12.35 0.79
C ALA A 112 -0.73 11.65 0.32
N ALA A 113 -0.62 10.67 -0.58
CA ALA A 113 -1.74 9.88 -1.08
C ALA A 113 -2.39 9.07 0.04
N TYR A 114 -1.60 8.35 0.84
CA TYR A 114 -2.12 7.56 1.95
C TYR A 114 -2.80 8.43 3.02
N LYS A 115 -2.18 9.55 3.39
CA LYS A 115 -2.79 10.51 4.32
C LYS A 115 -4.12 11.05 3.80
N LYS A 116 -4.22 11.36 2.50
CA LYS A 116 -5.46 11.83 1.87
C LYS A 116 -6.56 10.76 1.83
N LEU A 117 -6.19 9.48 1.64
CA LEU A 117 -7.15 8.38 1.53
C LEU A 117 -7.59 7.84 2.89
N THR A 118 -6.71 7.83 3.89
CA THR A 118 -6.93 7.13 5.17
C THR A 118 -6.87 8.03 6.40
N THR A 119 -6.46 9.30 6.26
CA THR A 119 -6.19 10.24 7.36
C THR A 119 -5.08 9.79 8.33
N ARG A 120 -4.33 8.72 7.99
CA ARG A 120 -3.24 8.19 8.82
C ARG A 120 -1.89 8.62 8.27
N ASP A 121 -0.95 8.88 9.19
CA ASP A 121 0.43 9.19 8.82
C ASP A 121 1.27 7.91 8.73
N ILE A 122 2.14 7.84 7.71
CA ILE A 122 3.08 6.74 7.50
C ILE A 122 4.51 7.27 7.38
N GLU A 123 5.45 6.47 7.86
CA GLU A 123 6.87 6.65 7.67
C GLU A 123 7.42 5.44 6.91
N ILE A 124 8.09 5.69 5.78
CA ILE A 124 8.65 4.65 4.93
C ILE A 124 10.16 4.65 5.13
N SER A 125 10.72 3.49 5.42
CA SER A 125 12.16 3.23 5.53
C SER A 125 12.50 1.98 4.71
N PHE A 126 13.74 1.88 4.25
CA PHE A 126 14.24 0.71 3.55
C PHE A 126 15.11 -0.14 4.49
N SER A 127 15.08 -1.45 4.31
CA SER A 127 15.94 -2.35 5.06
C SER A 127 17.40 -2.10 4.72
N GLN A 128 18.27 -2.21 5.72
CA GLN A 128 19.71 -2.12 5.50
C GLN A 128 20.32 -3.47 5.09
N ASP A 129 19.64 -4.58 5.40
CA ASP A 129 20.12 -5.93 5.16
C ASP A 129 19.46 -6.52 3.90
N ASN A 130 20.28 -6.95 2.94
CA ASN A 130 19.83 -7.68 1.75
C ASN A 130 19.42 -9.14 2.04
N THR A 131 19.40 -9.55 3.31
CA THR A 131 19.43 -10.95 3.74
C THR A 131 18.06 -11.61 3.86
N TYR A 132 16.97 -10.87 3.79
CA TYR A 132 15.63 -11.42 4.07
C TYR A 132 15.08 -12.35 2.97
N TYR A 133 15.64 -12.36 1.76
CA TYR A 133 15.16 -13.17 0.63
C TYR A 133 16.24 -13.97 -0.08
N THR A 134 17.44 -14.11 0.48
CA THR A 134 18.40 -15.06 -0.02
C THR A 134 17.94 -16.46 0.41
N ILE A 135 17.21 -17.13 -0.47
CA ILE A 135 16.94 -18.57 -0.32
C ILE A 135 18.31 -19.26 -0.27
N PRO A 136 18.64 -20.00 0.80
CA PRO A 136 19.88 -20.77 0.82
C PRO A 136 19.85 -21.72 -0.38
N GLN A 137 20.76 -21.51 -1.34
CA GLN A 137 20.94 -22.48 -2.40
C GLN A 137 21.42 -23.77 -1.72
N ALA A 138 20.57 -24.80 -1.77
CA ALA A 138 20.94 -26.13 -1.33
C ALA A 138 22.19 -26.57 -2.08
N LYS A 139 23.25 -26.85 -1.34
CA LYS A 139 24.48 -27.49 -1.85
C LYS A 139 24.18 -28.93 -2.25
#